data_1fca42df5085f4f11c0f16ca4da9201a
#
_entry.id   1fca42df5085f4f11c0f16ca4da9201a
#
_cell.length_a   1.000
_cell.length_b   1.000
_cell.length_c   1.000
_cell.angle_alpha   90.00
_cell.angle_beta   90.00
_cell.angle_gamma   90.00
#
_symmetry.space_group_name_H-M   'P 1'
#
loop_
_entity.id
_entity.type
_entity.pdbx_description
1 polymer ?
#
loop_
_entity_poly.entity_id
_entity_poly.type
_entity_poly.pdbx_seq_one_letter_code
_entity_poly.pdbx_strand_id
1 'polypeptide(L)'
;MELDVHAPVLLAPGEGEVVTDRPERTLRILVELDDLILTWFRYEPGEEGPDPHIHKLHTDAFYVLEGEIEVSLGPELTTLNAVPGTMAAAPPNVVHTFRNASDATATFLNVHVPSLGFGDHMRGCNPGFDQHEPPDDGGRPLSDAVFCGRDEAELVEHDTSALRILCDLPQVSTLDLTFSPAFEGVDPHVHEDHTDSFYVLEGEIEFHTAAGPRRGGPGTTFSAPRNVEHGFRNLGPGPLRVFNLHTPPGRFVERVRRG
;
A
#
# COMPACT_ATOMS: atom_id res chain seq x y z
N MET A 1 8.66 -20.04 7.03
CA MET A 1 8.07 -19.76 8.37
C MET A 1 6.58 -19.61 8.09
N GLU A 2 5.76 -20.56 8.52
CA GLU A 2 4.29 -20.40 8.40
C GLU A 2 3.90 -19.17 9.23
N LEU A 3 3.36 -18.14 8.58
CA LEU A 3 2.78 -17.00 9.28
C LEU A 3 1.55 -17.49 10.06
N ASP A 4 1.50 -17.18 11.33
CA ASP A 4 0.29 -17.39 12.13
C ASP A 4 -0.75 -16.37 11.64
N VAL A 5 -1.68 -16.84 10.79
CA VAL A 5 -2.77 -16.02 10.22
C VAL A 5 -3.72 -15.42 11.29
N HIS A 6 -3.48 -15.70 12.54
CA HIS A 6 -4.21 -15.18 13.70
C HIS A 6 -3.40 -14.19 14.54
N ALA A 7 -2.20 -13.82 14.12
CA ALA A 7 -1.36 -12.84 14.77
C ALA A 7 -1.16 -11.59 13.89
N PRO A 8 -1.11 -10.39 14.48
CA PRO A 8 -0.77 -9.20 13.72
C PRO A 8 0.69 -9.25 13.25
N VAL A 9 0.95 -8.70 12.07
CA VAL A 9 2.31 -8.40 11.60
C VAL A 9 2.70 -7.03 12.14
N LEU A 10 3.89 -6.93 12.75
CA LEU A 10 4.45 -5.66 13.18
C LEU A 10 5.94 -5.65 12.86
N LEU A 11 6.36 -4.69 12.05
CA LEU A 11 7.75 -4.48 11.67
C LEU A 11 8.20 -3.08 12.05
N ALA A 12 9.38 -2.98 12.65
CA ALA A 12 10.05 -1.70 12.87
C ALA A 12 10.61 -1.13 11.54
N PRO A 13 10.93 0.17 11.50
CA PRO A 13 11.52 0.78 10.32
C PRO A 13 12.76 0.04 9.81
N GLY A 14 12.78 -0.30 8.53
CA GLY A 14 13.88 -1.02 7.90
C GLY A 14 13.88 -2.54 8.09
N GLU A 15 12.94 -3.10 8.86
CA GLU A 15 12.69 -4.54 8.92
C GLU A 15 11.92 -5.04 7.70
N GLY A 16 11.78 -6.36 7.58
CA GLY A 16 11.15 -7.06 6.48
C GLY A 16 12.12 -8.01 5.77
N GLU A 17 11.59 -8.91 4.95
CA GLU A 17 12.41 -9.84 4.18
C GLU A 17 13.01 -9.13 2.97
N VAL A 18 14.32 -9.05 2.90
CA VAL A 18 15.03 -8.50 1.74
C VAL A 18 15.10 -9.55 0.64
N VAL A 19 14.38 -9.34 -0.47
CA VAL A 19 14.36 -10.25 -1.63
C VAL A 19 15.26 -9.78 -2.76
N THR A 20 15.58 -8.50 -2.80
CA THR A 20 16.58 -7.93 -3.71
C THR A 20 17.38 -6.87 -2.98
N ASP A 21 18.71 -6.94 -3.10
CA ASP A 21 19.64 -5.93 -2.57
C ASP A 21 20.76 -5.71 -3.59
N ARG A 22 20.58 -4.72 -4.45
CA ARG A 22 21.53 -4.31 -5.49
C ARG A 22 21.81 -2.82 -5.35
N PRO A 23 22.94 -2.31 -5.86
CA PRO A 23 23.21 -0.87 -5.84
C PRO A 23 22.05 -0.04 -6.39
N GLU A 24 21.43 -0.51 -7.49
CA GLU A 24 20.39 0.20 -8.21
C GLU A 24 19.02 0.07 -7.56
N ARG A 25 18.74 -1.05 -6.82
CA ARG A 25 17.46 -1.26 -6.17
C ARG A 25 17.52 -2.16 -4.93
N THR A 26 16.63 -1.88 -4.00
CA THR A 26 16.34 -2.76 -2.85
C THR A 26 14.83 -3.03 -2.81
N LEU A 27 14.46 -4.30 -2.60
CA LEU A 27 13.07 -4.73 -2.44
C LEU A 27 12.93 -5.51 -1.14
N ARG A 28 11.90 -5.16 -0.34
CA ARG A 28 11.59 -5.85 0.91
C ARG A 28 10.12 -6.23 0.96
N ILE A 29 9.82 -7.44 1.40
CA ILE A 29 8.46 -7.86 1.75
C ILE A 29 8.21 -7.42 3.18
N LEU A 30 7.18 -6.61 3.39
CA LEU A 30 6.75 -6.12 4.70
C LEU A 30 5.59 -6.96 5.26
N VAL A 31 4.60 -7.26 4.43
CA VAL A 31 3.45 -8.10 4.78
C VAL A 31 3.22 -9.10 3.67
N GLU A 32 2.97 -10.35 4.01
CA GLU A 32 2.59 -11.40 3.06
C GLU A 32 1.48 -12.25 3.65
N LEU A 33 0.27 -12.03 3.14
CA LEU A 33 -0.96 -12.73 3.48
C LEU A 33 -1.62 -13.20 2.18
N ASP A 34 -2.64 -14.05 2.26
CA ASP A 34 -3.35 -14.52 1.06
C ASP A 34 -4.06 -13.38 0.32
N ASP A 35 -4.62 -12.43 1.06
CA ASP A 35 -5.38 -11.29 0.53
C ASP A 35 -4.56 -10.03 0.30
N LEU A 36 -3.30 -10.00 0.73
CA LEU A 36 -2.42 -8.83 0.63
C LEU A 36 -0.96 -9.24 0.58
N ILE A 37 -0.19 -8.66 -0.32
CA ILE A 37 1.25 -8.49 -0.12
C ILE A 37 1.60 -7.01 -0.21
N LEU A 38 2.30 -6.52 0.81
CA LEU A 38 2.84 -5.16 0.89
C LEU A 38 4.36 -5.25 0.84
N THR A 39 4.94 -4.54 -0.12
CA THR A 39 6.40 -4.48 -0.32
C THR A 39 6.89 -3.05 -0.28
N TRP A 40 8.15 -2.85 0.09
CA TRP A 40 8.85 -1.58 0.06
C TRP A 40 9.97 -1.63 -0.97
N PHE A 41 10.02 -0.65 -1.85
CA PHE A 41 10.96 -0.53 -2.93
C PHE A 41 11.81 0.74 -2.79
N ARG A 42 13.09 0.61 -3.10
CA ARG A 42 14.01 1.71 -3.34
C ARG A 42 14.60 1.53 -4.74
N TYR A 43 14.42 2.55 -5.58
CA TYR A 43 14.98 2.62 -6.93
C TYR A 43 15.90 3.82 -7.04
N GLU A 44 17.12 3.59 -7.52
CA GLU A 44 18.06 4.66 -7.84
C GLU A 44 17.70 5.32 -9.18
N PRO A 45 18.31 6.49 -9.52
CA PRO A 45 18.10 7.15 -10.80
C PRO A 45 18.29 6.24 -12.01
N GLY A 46 17.30 6.21 -12.91
CA GLY A 46 17.33 5.42 -14.11
C GLY A 46 16.98 3.93 -13.94
N GLU A 47 16.60 3.50 -12.75
CA GLU A 47 16.18 2.09 -12.55
C GLU A 47 14.82 1.84 -13.18
N GLU A 48 14.78 0.82 -14.04
CA GLU A 48 13.58 0.40 -14.76
C GLU A 48 12.79 -0.65 -13.96
N GLY A 49 11.48 -0.58 -14.06
CA GLY A 49 10.58 -1.63 -13.60
C GLY A 49 10.44 -2.78 -14.61
N PRO A 50 9.40 -3.59 -14.50
CA PRO A 50 9.10 -4.64 -15.48
C PRO A 50 8.65 -4.03 -16.81
N ASP A 51 8.80 -4.77 -17.91
CA ASP A 51 8.18 -4.42 -19.19
C ASP A 51 6.66 -4.22 -19.04
N PRO A 52 6.01 -3.45 -19.94
CA PRO A 52 4.56 -3.29 -19.93
C PRO A 52 3.83 -4.63 -19.85
N HIS A 53 2.92 -4.77 -18.89
CA HIS A 53 2.22 -6.03 -18.62
C HIS A 53 0.83 -5.79 -18.04
N ILE A 54 0.07 -6.86 -17.87
CA ILE A 54 -1.20 -6.91 -17.14
C ILE A 54 -1.15 -7.99 -16.06
N HIS A 55 -1.94 -7.79 -15.03
CA HIS A 55 -2.41 -8.84 -14.12
C HIS A 55 -3.88 -9.14 -14.44
N LYS A 56 -4.27 -10.42 -14.48
CA LYS A 56 -5.66 -10.81 -14.81
C LYS A 56 -6.55 -10.91 -13.58
N LEU A 57 -5.96 -11.18 -12.42
CA LEU A 57 -6.68 -11.61 -11.23
C LEU A 57 -6.51 -10.65 -10.03
N HIS A 58 -5.49 -9.80 -10.04
CA HIS A 58 -5.21 -8.91 -8.92
C HIS A 58 -4.95 -7.47 -9.35
N THR A 59 -5.08 -6.55 -8.41
CA THR A 59 -4.68 -5.15 -8.54
C THR A 59 -3.23 -5.00 -8.13
N ASP A 60 -2.43 -4.30 -8.94
CA ASP A 60 -1.10 -3.79 -8.60
C ASP A 60 -1.19 -2.29 -8.32
N ALA A 61 -0.65 -1.85 -7.19
CA ALA A 61 -0.78 -0.47 -6.76
C ALA A 61 0.50 0.06 -6.11
N PHE A 62 0.74 1.37 -6.25
CA PHE A 62 1.96 2.06 -5.85
C PHE A 62 1.61 3.29 -5.01
N TYR A 63 2.26 3.45 -3.86
CA TYR A 63 2.19 4.66 -3.05
C TYR A 63 3.58 5.23 -2.85
N VAL A 64 3.83 6.43 -3.35
CA VAL A 64 5.16 7.06 -3.32
C VAL A 64 5.43 7.65 -1.94
N LEU A 65 6.57 7.28 -1.35
CA LEU A 65 7.04 7.75 -0.05
C LEU A 65 8.02 8.93 -0.20
N GLU A 66 9.02 8.78 -1.08
CA GLU A 66 10.07 9.77 -1.34
C GLU A 66 10.47 9.74 -2.81
N GLY A 67 10.99 10.87 -3.32
CA GLY A 67 11.40 10.98 -4.72
C GLY A 67 10.22 11.00 -5.68
N GLU A 68 10.43 10.50 -6.89
CA GLU A 68 9.44 10.50 -7.97
C GLU A 68 9.59 9.23 -8.80
N ILE A 69 8.48 8.63 -9.20
CA ILE A 69 8.46 7.56 -10.21
C ILE A 69 7.52 7.92 -11.36
N GLU A 70 7.88 7.53 -12.58
CA GLU A 70 6.96 7.50 -13.70
C GLU A 70 6.16 6.20 -13.63
N VAL A 71 4.83 6.31 -13.69
CA VAL A 71 3.91 5.18 -13.84
C VAL A 71 3.16 5.34 -15.15
N SER A 72 3.21 4.34 -16.02
CA SER A 72 2.48 4.33 -17.29
C SER A 72 1.29 3.40 -17.19
N LEU A 73 0.10 3.89 -17.53
CA LEU A 73 -1.18 3.20 -17.34
C LEU A 73 -2.01 3.18 -18.62
N GLY A 74 -2.75 2.08 -18.80
CA GLY A 74 -3.69 1.89 -19.89
C GLY A 74 -3.03 1.49 -21.22
N PRO A 75 -3.83 1.19 -22.26
CA PRO A 75 -3.33 0.68 -23.55
C PRO A 75 -2.36 1.62 -24.26
N GLU A 76 -2.53 2.92 -24.09
CA GLU A 76 -1.66 3.95 -24.68
C GLU A 76 -0.40 4.20 -23.82
N LEU A 77 -0.23 3.49 -22.71
CA LEU A 77 0.85 3.70 -21.74
C LEU A 77 1.03 5.18 -21.39
N THR A 78 -0.10 5.83 -21.03
CA THR A 78 -0.05 7.23 -20.60
C THR A 78 0.84 7.35 -19.36
N THR A 79 1.95 8.05 -19.50
CA THR A 79 2.93 8.24 -18.44
C THR A 79 2.53 9.40 -17.54
N LEU A 80 2.54 9.13 -16.23
CA LEU A 80 2.17 10.05 -15.16
C LEU A 80 3.29 10.08 -14.12
N ASN A 81 3.62 11.27 -13.64
CA ASN A 81 4.66 11.45 -12.61
C ASN A 81 4.03 11.34 -11.21
N ALA A 82 4.38 10.30 -10.49
CA ALA A 82 3.93 10.06 -9.13
C ALA A 82 4.95 10.61 -8.13
N VAL A 83 4.54 11.56 -7.31
CA VAL A 83 5.32 12.22 -6.25
C VAL A 83 4.87 11.75 -4.87
N PRO A 84 5.56 12.09 -3.76
CA PRO A 84 5.20 11.65 -2.41
C PRO A 84 3.72 11.90 -2.08
N GLY A 85 3.04 10.84 -1.65
CA GLY A 85 1.60 10.84 -1.36
C GLY A 85 0.71 10.52 -2.55
N THR A 86 1.26 10.29 -3.74
CA THR A 86 0.49 9.81 -4.90
C THR A 86 0.24 8.32 -4.79
N MET A 87 -1.02 7.93 -5.05
CA MET A 87 -1.48 6.57 -5.25
C MET A 87 -1.72 6.32 -6.72
N ALA A 88 -1.06 5.32 -7.29
CA ALA A 88 -1.35 4.79 -8.63
C ALA A 88 -1.80 3.33 -8.49
N ALA A 89 -2.87 2.92 -9.18
CA ALA A 89 -3.33 1.53 -9.15
C ALA A 89 -3.80 1.05 -10.52
N ALA A 90 -3.35 -0.14 -10.89
CA ALA A 90 -3.72 -0.89 -12.07
C ALA A 90 -4.60 -2.09 -11.67
N PRO A 91 -5.95 -1.97 -11.76
CA PRO A 91 -6.85 -3.09 -11.59
C PRO A 91 -6.62 -4.19 -12.63
N PRO A 92 -7.21 -5.39 -12.46
CA PRO A 92 -7.05 -6.48 -13.43
C PRO A 92 -7.26 -6.06 -14.89
N ASN A 93 -6.34 -6.46 -15.74
CA ASN A 93 -6.28 -6.18 -17.19
C ASN A 93 -5.95 -4.73 -17.57
N VAL A 94 -5.57 -3.87 -16.64
CA VAL A 94 -4.98 -2.55 -16.99
C VAL A 94 -3.50 -2.76 -17.32
N VAL A 95 -3.09 -2.34 -18.52
CA VAL A 95 -1.68 -2.35 -18.92
C VAL A 95 -0.92 -1.34 -18.09
N HIS A 96 0.22 -1.73 -17.53
CA HIS A 96 1.03 -0.83 -16.71
C HIS A 96 2.51 -1.20 -16.72
N THR A 97 3.32 -0.22 -16.38
CA THR A 97 4.74 -0.31 -16.06
C THR A 97 5.14 0.90 -15.23
N PHE A 98 6.32 0.88 -14.64
CA PHE A 98 6.85 2.01 -13.85
C PHE A 98 8.37 2.04 -13.92
N ARG A 99 8.95 3.21 -13.59
CA ARG A 99 10.40 3.40 -13.50
C ARG A 99 10.76 4.62 -12.66
N ASN A 100 11.99 4.70 -12.21
CA ASN A 100 12.55 5.95 -11.70
C ASN A 100 13.30 6.68 -12.83
N ALA A 101 12.62 7.59 -13.50
CA ALA A 101 13.22 8.43 -14.56
C ALA A 101 13.83 9.72 -14.02
N SER A 102 13.72 9.97 -12.70
CA SER A 102 14.26 11.17 -12.06
C SER A 102 15.78 11.07 -11.82
N ASP A 103 16.39 12.15 -11.34
CA ASP A 103 17.81 12.22 -10.97
C ASP A 103 18.06 11.97 -9.46
N ALA A 104 17.01 11.57 -8.73
CA ALA A 104 17.07 11.28 -7.30
C ALA A 104 16.57 9.86 -7.01
N THR A 105 16.98 9.31 -5.87
CA THR A 105 16.45 8.04 -5.36
C THR A 105 14.95 8.17 -5.08
N ALA A 106 14.17 7.17 -5.48
CA ALA A 106 12.75 7.05 -5.15
C ALA A 106 12.51 5.87 -4.21
N THR A 107 11.61 6.06 -3.23
CA THR A 107 11.09 4.99 -2.39
C THR A 107 9.57 4.96 -2.46
N PHE A 108 9.02 3.77 -2.55
CA PHE A 108 7.57 3.59 -2.66
C PHE A 108 7.11 2.25 -2.09
N LEU A 109 5.86 2.19 -1.69
CA LEU A 109 5.18 0.94 -1.36
C LEU A 109 4.56 0.38 -2.63
N ASN A 110 4.63 -0.94 -2.79
CA ASN A 110 3.93 -1.65 -3.83
C ASN A 110 3.01 -2.69 -3.19
N VAL A 111 1.79 -2.79 -3.69
CA VAL A 111 0.69 -3.54 -3.09
C VAL A 111 0.06 -4.44 -4.15
N HIS A 112 0.10 -5.76 -3.95
CA HIS A 112 -0.65 -6.71 -4.79
C HIS A 112 -1.81 -7.29 -3.98
N VAL A 113 -3.01 -7.19 -4.52
CA VAL A 113 -4.26 -7.60 -3.86
C VAL A 113 -5.21 -8.33 -4.82
N PRO A 114 -5.51 -9.61 -4.53
CA PRO A 114 -4.85 -10.49 -3.57
C PRO A 114 -3.40 -10.81 -3.94
N SER A 115 -2.64 -11.40 -3.03
CA SER A 115 -1.19 -11.62 -3.18
C SER A 115 -0.81 -12.56 -4.32
N LEU A 116 -1.61 -13.59 -4.57
CA LEU A 116 -1.44 -14.60 -5.64
C LEU A 116 -0.02 -15.16 -5.81
N GLY A 117 0.75 -15.21 -4.72
CA GLY A 117 2.12 -15.70 -4.73
C GLY A 117 3.14 -14.72 -5.31
N PHE A 118 2.89 -13.41 -5.22
CA PHE A 118 3.86 -12.38 -5.62
C PHE A 118 5.17 -12.49 -4.83
N GLY A 119 5.10 -12.81 -3.52
CA GLY A 119 6.29 -13.02 -2.70
C GLY A 119 7.18 -14.14 -3.26
N ASP A 120 6.60 -15.27 -3.64
CA ASP A 120 7.34 -16.35 -4.27
C ASP A 120 7.88 -15.98 -5.66
N HIS A 121 7.15 -15.16 -6.41
CA HIS A 121 7.64 -14.58 -7.65
C HIS A 121 8.88 -13.72 -7.41
N MET A 122 8.86 -12.84 -6.42
CA MET A 122 9.99 -11.99 -6.05
C MET A 122 11.21 -12.79 -5.57
N ARG A 123 11.00 -13.95 -4.92
CA ARG A 123 12.05 -14.90 -4.53
C ARG A 123 12.56 -15.75 -5.70
N GLY A 124 11.96 -15.62 -6.90
CA GLY A 124 12.29 -16.44 -8.07
C GLY A 124 11.75 -17.87 -8.03
N CYS A 125 10.78 -18.17 -7.18
CA CYS A 125 10.22 -19.49 -6.96
C CYS A 125 8.88 -19.74 -7.70
N ASN A 126 8.22 -18.70 -8.21
CA ASN A 126 6.93 -18.78 -8.90
C ASN A 126 7.02 -18.28 -10.36
N PRO A 127 7.40 -19.12 -11.33
CA PRO A 127 7.47 -18.73 -12.75
C PRO A 127 6.09 -18.56 -13.39
N GLY A 128 5.02 -19.00 -12.73
CA GLY A 128 3.64 -18.92 -13.21
C GLY A 128 2.83 -17.80 -12.54
N PHE A 129 3.51 -16.76 -11.99
CA PHE A 129 2.84 -15.60 -11.42
C PHE A 129 1.92 -14.93 -12.44
N ASP A 130 0.84 -14.32 -11.96
CA ASP A 130 -0.19 -13.65 -12.76
C ASP A 130 0.35 -12.33 -13.37
N GLN A 131 1.37 -12.45 -14.22
CA GLN A 131 1.94 -11.37 -15.02
C GLN A 131 1.99 -11.81 -16.48
N HIS A 132 1.33 -11.04 -17.34
CA HIS A 132 1.13 -11.40 -18.75
C HIS A 132 1.48 -10.26 -19.68
N GLU A 133 1.89 -10.58 -20.90
CA GLU A 133 2.02 -9.59 -21.96
C GLU A 133 0.69 -8.86 -22.20
N PRO A 134 0.72 -7.57 -22.57
CA PRO A 134 -0.48 -6.84 -22.92
C PRO A 134 -1.24 -7.55 -24.04
N PRO A 135 -2.58 -7.63 -23.97
CA PRO A 135 -3.38 -8.25 -25.03
C PRO A 135 -3.42 -7.35 -26.29
N ASP A 136 -3.68 -7.97 -27.44
CA ASP A 136 -3.74 -7.27 -28.75
C ASP A 136 -4.79 -6.15 -28.80
N ASP A 137 -5.85 -6.26 -28.00
CA ASP A 137 -6.91 -5.24 -27.89
C ASP A 137 -6.56 -4.08 -26.93
N GLY A 138 -5.34 -4.08 -26.37
CA GLY A 138 -4.83 -3.06 -25.46
C GLY A 138 -5.32 -3.18 -24.02
N GLY A 139 -6.13 -4.19 -23.69
CA GLY A 139 -6.65 -4.37 -22.34
C GLY A 139 -7.64 -3.27 -21.91
N ARG A 140 -7.61 -2.89 -20.63
CA ARG A 140 -8.52 -1.87 -20.08
C ARG A 140 -7.95 -0.46 -20.21
N PRO A 141 -8.81 0.56 -20.38
CA PRO A 141 -8.38 1.94 -20.52
C PRO A 141 -7.88 2.53 -19.20
N LEU A 142 -7.13 3.64 -19.29
CA LEU A 142 -6.65 4.40 -18.13
C LEU A 142 -7.78 4.82 -17.18
N SER A 143 -8.97 5.12 -17.69
CA SER A 143 -10.14 5.52 -16.87
C SER A 143 -10.58 4.43 -15.87
N ASP A 144 -10.17 3.17 -16.06
CA ASP A 144 -10.43 2.10 -15.12
C ASP A 144 -9.34 1.99 -14.03
N ALA A 145 -8.20 2.69 -14.21
CA ALA A 145 -7.11 2.78 -13.26
C ALA A 145 -7.30 3.95 -12.28
N VAL A 146 -6.49 3.97 -11.24
CA VAL A 146 -6.43 5.10 -10.30
C VAL A 146 -5.08 5.80 -10.43
N PHE A 147 -5.11 7.13 -10.48
CA PHE A 147 -3.95 7.99 -10.26
C PHE A 147 -4.44 9.20 -9.47
N CYS A 148 -4.07 9.26 -8.20
CA CYS A 148 -4.60 10.23 -7.26
C CYS A 148 -3.48 10.79 -6.39
N GLY A 149 -3.16 12.06 -6.58
CA GLY A 149 -2.29 12.81 -5.67
C GLY A 149 -3.00 13.06 -4.34
N ARG A 150 -2.23 13.15 -3.26
CA ARG A 150 -2.77 13.39 -1.91
C ARG A 150 -3.70 14.61 -1.85
N ASP A 151 -3.33 15.70 -2.52
CA ASP A 151 -4.09 16.96 -2.48
C ASP A 151 -5.32 16.95 -3.41
N GLU A 152 -5.41 15.97 -4.30
CA GLU A 152 -6.55 15.74 -5.20
C GLU A 152 -7.56 14.75 -4.62
N ALA A 153 -7.18 14.02 -3.57
CA ALA A 153 -7.99 12.99 -2.93
C ALA A 153 -9.25 13.57 -2.27
N GLU A 154 -10.34 12.81 -2.31
CA GLU A 154 -11.55 13.12 -1.57
C GLU A 154 -11.23 13.22 -0.07
N LEU A 155 -11.47 14.39 0.51
CA LEU A 155 -11.18 14.68 1.91
C LEU A 155 -12.45 14.61 2.75
N VAL A 156 -12.40 13.80 3.81
CA VAL A 156 -13.40 13.77 4.90
C VAL A 156 -12.74 14.26 6.17
N GLU A 157 -13.26 15.34 6.75
CA GLU A 157 -12.71 15.95 7.95
C GLU A 157 -13.61 15.74 9.15
N HIS A 158 -12.98 15.48 10.30
CA HIS A 158 -13.57 15.45 11.62
C HIS A 158 -12.75 16.36 12.54
N ASP A 159 -13.24 16.66 13.75
CA ASP A 159 -12.59 17.58 14.70
C ASP A 159 -11.10 17.23 14.98
N THR A 160 -10.76 15.95 14.99
CA THR A 160 -9.42 15.47 15.35
C THR A 160 -8.74 14.63 14.27
N SER A 161 -9.38 14.45 13.11
CA SER A 161 -8.82 13.63 12.01
C SER A 161 -9.20 14.17 10.63
N ALA A 162 -8.33 13.92 9.67
CA ALA A 162 -8.53 14.18 8.24
C ALA A 162 -8.22 12.90 7.46
N LEU A 163 -9.21 12.39 6.71
CA LEU A 163 -9.14 11.14 5.99
C LEU A 163 -9.21 11.45 4.48
N ARG A 164 -8.13 11.15 3.76
CA ARG A 164 -8.07 11.30 2.30
C ARG A 164 -8.22 9.96 1.63
N ILE A 165 -9.29 9.79 0.85
CA ILE A 165 -9.55 8.57 0.10
C ILE A 165 -8.74 8.62 -1.19
N LEU A 166 -7.69 7.81 -1.27
CA LEU A 166 -6.78 7.76 -2.42
C LEU A 166 -7.24 6.76 -3.47
N CYS A 167 -7.81 5.63 -3.04
CA CYS A 167 -8.25 4.55 -3.90
C CYS A 167 -9.47 3.85 -3.27
N ASP A 168 -10.46 3.52 -4.10
CA ASP A 168 -11.66 2.79 -3.70
C ASP A 168 -12.03 1.81 -4.83
N LEU A 169 -11.29 0.69 -4.88
CA LEU A 169 -11.43 -0.38 -5.87
C LEU A 169 -12.07 -1.62 -5.25
N PRO A 170 -12.64 -2.53 -6.04
CA PRO A 170 -13.28 -3.74 -5.53
C PRO A 170 -12.36 -4.65 -4.69
N GLN A 171 -11.04 -4.59 -4.90
CA GLN A 171 -10.06 -5.43 -4.22
C GLN A 171 -9.37 -4.73 -3.05
N VAL A 172 -9.29 -3.39 -3.06
CA VAL A 172 -8.56 -2.60 -2.08
C VAL A 172 -9.15 -1.21 -1.93
N SER A 173 -9.21 -0.70 -0.71
CA SER A 173 -9.30 0.74 -0.46
C SER A 173 -8.05 1.24 0.25
N THR A 174 -7.58 2.44 -0.13
CA THR A 174 -6.41 3.06 0.48
C THR A 174 -6.71 4.50 0.86
N LEU A 175 -6.18 4.89 2.02
CA LEU A 175 -6.38 6.21 2.59
C LEU A 175 -5.06 6.79 3.12
N ASP A 176 -4.93 8.10 3.07
CA ASP A 176 -3.95 8.87 3.83
C ASP A 176 -4.68 9.49 5.03
N LEU A 177 -4.40 8.97 6.20
CA LEU A 177 -5.06 9.35 7.43
C LEU A 177 -4.15 10.28 8.24
N THR A 178 -4.69 11.38 8.71
CA THR A 178 -4.00 12.32 9.61
C THR A 178 -4.82 12.49 10.89
N PHE A 179 -4.18 12.29 12.04
CA PHE A 179 -4.79 12.41 13.37
C PHE A 179 -4.07 13.49 14.17
N SER A 180 -4.83 14.41 14.75
CA SER A 180 -4.28 15.46 15.61
C SER A 180 -3.80 14.88 16.95
N PRO A 181 -3.00 15.62 17.74
CA PRO A 181 -2.63 15.20 19.11
C PRO A 181 -3.84 15.03 20.05
N ALA A 182 -4.99 15.62 19.72
CA ALA A 182 -6.22 15.50 20.51
C ALA A 182 -7.05 14.25 20.13
N PHE A 183 -6.61 13.47 19.16
CA PHE A 183 -7.28 12.22 18.78
C PHE A 183 -7.11 11.16 19.89
N GLU A 184 -8.23 10.75 20.50
CA GLU A 184 -8.22 9.82 21.63
C GLU A 184 -7.82 8.40 21.24
N GLY A 185 -7.91 8.06 19.96
CA GLY A 185 -7.58 6.74 19.43
C GLY A 185 -8.78 5.99 18.89
N VAL A 186 -8.50 4.78 18.43
CA VAL A 186 -9.48 3.76 18.06
C VAL A 186 -9.37 2.62 19.08
N ASP A 187 -10.47 2.33 19.76
CA ASP A 187 -10.54 1.24 20.72
C ASP A 187 -10.27 -0.11 20.06
N PRO A 188 -9.74 -1.11 20.80
CA PRO A 188 -9.55 -2.44 20.28
C PRO A 188 -10.83 -3.04 19.70
N HIS A 189 -10.74 -3.50 18.45
CA HIS A 189 -11.84 -4.09 17.69
C HIS A 189 -11.31 -5.15 16.72
N VAL A 190 -12.20 -5.83 16.02
CA VAL A 190 -11.88 -6.83 14.99
C VAL A 190 -12.64 -6.52 13.71
N HIS A 191 -12.05 -6.86 12.58
CA HIS A 191 -12.73 -6.93 11.28
C HIS A 191 -12.90 -8.40 10.90
N GLU A 192 -14.14 -8.83 10.62
CA GLU A 192 -14.43 -10.20 10.22
C GLU A 192 -14.21 -10.44 8.71
N ASP A 193 -14.29 -9.38 7.92
CA ASP A 193 -14.39 -9.42 6.46
C ASP A 193 -13.18 -8.87 5.71
N HIS A 194 -12.22 -8.23 6.38
CA HIS A 194 -11.03 -7.65 5.75
C HIS A 194 -9.82 -7.62 6.67
N THR A 195 -8.65 -7.50 6.05
CA THR A 195 -7.37 -7.16 6.69
C THR A 195 -7.23 -5.65 6.74
N ASP A 196 -6.78 -5.11 7.87
CA ASP A 196 -6.45 -3.69 8.07
C ASP A 196 -4.94 -3.52 8.23
N SER A 197 -4.34 -2.66 7.41
CA SER A 197 -2.89 -2.48 7.38
C SER A 197 -2.51 -1.00 7.39
N PHE A 198 -1.41 -0.70 8.08
CA PHE A 198 -0.89 0.64 8.29
C PHE A 198 0.60 0.71 7.98
N TYR A 199 0.99 1.79 7.32
CA TYR A 199 2.39 2.22 7.22
C TYR A 199 2.50 3.63 7.80
N VAL A 200 3.31 3.80 8.83
CA VAL A 200 3.45 5.10 9.52
C VAL A 200 4.30 6.04 8.67
N LEU A 201 3.73 7.18 8.32
CA LEU A 201 4.38 8.22 7.51
C LEU A 201 5.01 9.31 8.39
N GLU A 202 4.32 9.71 9.47
CA GLU A 202 4.76 10.77 10.36
C GLU A 202 4.19 10.56 11.77
N GLY A 203 4.92 11.04 12.79
CA GLY A 203 4.48 11.00 14.18
C GLY A 203 4.79 9.68 14.89
N GLU A 204 4.19 9.49 16.06
CA GLU A 204 4.36 8.30 16.89
C GLU A 204 2.99 7.66 17.16
N ILE A 205 2.90 6.36 16.94
CA ILE A 205 1.69 5.55 17.11
C ILE A 205 1.89 4.52 18.21
N GLU A 206 0.83 4.22 18.95
CA GLU A 206 0.73 3.02 19.76
C GLU A 206 -0.38 2.14 19.18
N PHE A 207 -0.02 0.95 18.74
CA PHE A 207 -0.95 -0.11 18.36
C PHE A 207 -1.35 -0.90 19.60
N HIS A 208 -2.63 -1.13 19.78
CA HIS A 208 -3.17 -2.03 20.79
C HIS A 208 -3.38 -3.40 20.16
N THR A 209 -2.83 -4.44 20.77
CA THR A 209 -2.96 -5.83 20.30
C THR A 209 -3.26 -6.73 21.50
N ALA A 210 -3.76 -7.94 21.25
CA ALA A 210 -3.98 -8.94 22.32
C ALA A 210 -2.69 -9.26 23.12
N ALA A 211 -1.50 -9.07 22.53
CA ALA A 211 -0.20 -9.22 23.21
C ALA A 211 0.25 -7.97 23.95
N GLY A 212 -0.61 -6.94 24.03
CA GLY A 212 -0.34 -5.65 24.67
C GLY A 212 0.09 -4.56 23.67
N PRO A 213 0.32 -3.34 24.18
CA PRO A 213 0.62 -2.19 23.34
C PRO A 213 1.99 -2.32 22.66
N ARG A 214 2.09 -1.81 21.44
CA ARG A 214 3.31 -1.73 20.63
C ARG A 214 3.45 -0.33 20.05
N ARG A 215 4.64 0.23 20.10
CA ARG A 215 4.93 1.58 19.61
C ARG A 215 5.69 1.54 18.31
N GLY A 216 5.41 2.54 17.46
CA GLY A 216 6.09 2.74 16.20
C GLY A 216 6.17 4.21 15.81
N GLY A 217 7.13 4.50 14.92
CA GLY A 217 7.31 5.79 14.27
C GLY A 217 7.33 5.62 12.76
N PRO A 218 7.77 6.65 12.00
CA PRO A 218 7.83 6.60 10.54
C PRO A 218 8.57 5.36 10.03
N GLY A 219 7.98 4.67 9.04
CA GLY A 219 8.48 3.41 8.49
C GLY A 219 8.01 2.15 9.23
N THR A 220 7.32 2.26 10.37
CA THR A 220 6.68 1.11 11.02
C THR A 220 5.52 0.60 10.18
N THR A 221 5.48 -0.71 9.98
CA THR A 221 4.37 -1.42 9.31
C THR A 221 3.60 -2.24 10.34
N PHE A 222 2.28 -2.14 10.30
CA PHE A 222 1.38 -2.97 11.08
C PHE A 222 0.28 -3.54 10.17
N SER A 223 -0.04 -4.81 10.34
CA SER A 223 -1.18 -5.42 9.64
C SER A 223 -1.93 -6.35 10.59
N ALA A 224 -3.23 -6.15 10.68
CA ALA A 224 -4.16 -7.00 11.40
C ALA A 224 -4.97 -7.82 10.40
N PRO A 225 -4.69 -9.12 10.21
CA PRO A 225 -5.54 -10.01 9.44
C PRO A 225 -6.96 -10.06 10.01
N ARG A 226 -7.90 -10.62 9.23
CA ARG A 226 -9.29 -10.83 9.68
C ARG A 226 -9.34 -11.49 11.06
N ASN A 227 -10.25 -11.01 11.90
CA ASN A 227 -10.46 -11.48 13.28
C ASN A 227 -9.29 -11.27 14.24
N VAL A 228 -8.28 -10.49 13.86
CA VAL A 228 -7.20 -10.08 14.75
C VAL A 228 -7.58 -8.77 15.44
N GLU A 229 -7.63 -8.81 16.78
CA GLU A 229 -7.93 -7.63 17.60
C GLU A 229 -6.82 -6.59 17.47
N HIS A 230 -7.21 -5.35 17.17
CA HIS A 230 -6.31 -4.21 17.05
C HIS A 230 -7.03 -2.90 17.34
N GLY A 231 -6.25 -1.90 17.69
CA GLY A 231 -6.65 -0.52 17.86
C GLY A 231 -5.39 0.34 17.83
N PHE A 232 -5.52 1.66 17.87
CA PHE A 232 -4.35 2.53 17.89
C PHE A 232 -4.67 3.91 18.46
N ARG A 233 -3.62 4.64 18.85
CA ARG A 233 -3.69 6.05 19.22
C ARG A 233 -2.46 6.82 18.82
N ASN A 234 -2.61 8.13 18.67
CA ASN A 234 -1.50 9.06 18.53
C ASN A 234 -0.81 9.23 19.88
N LEU A 235 0.51 9.02 19.95
CA LEU A 235 1.31 9.23 21.16
C LEU A 235 2.10 10.54 21.14
N GLY A 236 2.29 11.10 19.97
CA GLY A 236 3.16 12.25 19.78
C GLY A 236 2.51 13.58 20.19
N PRO A 237 3.32 14.60 20.44
CA PRO A 237 2.83 15.98 20.61
C PRO A 237 2.42 16.62 19.27
N GLY A 238 2.75 16.00 18.15
CA GLY A 238 2.42 16.40 16.78
C GLY A 238 1.36 15.50 16.14
N PRO A 239 1.03 15.76 14.87
CA PRO A 239 0.12 14.91 14.12
C PRO A 239 0.72 13.51 13.90
N LEU A 240 -0.14 12.51 13.86
CA LEU A 240 0.15 11.18 13.36
C LEU A 240 -0.41 11.07 11.95
N ARG A 241 0.42 10.68 10.98
CA ARG A 241 0.00 10.41 9.62
C ARG A 241 0.34 8.99 9.23
N VAL A 242 -0.62 8.28 8.65
CA VAL A 242 -0.47 6.89 8.24
C VAL A 242 -1.06 6.66 6.84
N PHE A 243 -0.42 5.84 6.04
CA PHE A 243 -1.01 5.21 4.88
C PHE A 243 -1.74 3.95 5.37
N ASN A 244 -3.02 3.86 5.07
CA ASN A 244 -3.89 2.79 5.54
C ASN A 244 -4.52 2.07 4.34
N LEU A 245 -4.61 0.75 4.41
CA LEU A 245 -5.25 -0.07 3.38
C LEU A 245 -6.14 -1.16 4.01
N HIS A 246 -7.30 -1.39 3.34
CA HIS A 246 -8.23 -2.46 3.68
C HIS A 246 -8.35 -3.44 2.51
N THR A 247 -8.17 -4.72 2.78
CA THR A 247 -8.16 -5.78 1.77
C THR A 247 -9.01 -6.99 2.20
N PRO A 248 -10.12 -7.27 1.49
CA PRO A 248 -10.85 -6.37 0.60
C PRO A 248 -11.38 -5.13 1.32
N PRO A 249 -11.95 -4.12 0.64
CA PRO A 249 -12.28 -2.81 1.24
C PRO A 249 -13.32 -2.80 2.36
N GLY A 250 -14.08 -3.87 2.62
CA GLY A 250 -14.97 -4.02 3.78
C GLY A 250 -15.99 -2.90 4.00
N ARG A 251 -16.37 -2.15 2.97
CA ARG A 251 -17.20 -0.94 3.05
C ARG A 251 -16.62 0.18 3.92
N PHE A 252 -15.32 0.18 4.15
CA PHE A 252 -14.69 1.18 5.02
C PHE A 252 -14.89 2.59 4.46
N VAL A 253 -14.64 2.81 3.17
CA VAL A 253 -14.82 4.11 2.49
C VAL A 253 -16.27 4.58 2.56
N GLU A 254 -17.25 3.68 2.38
CA GLU A 254 -18.65 4.04 2.55
C GLU A 254 -18.98 4.53 3.97
N ARG A 255 -18.38 3.92 4.99
CA ARG A 255 -18.53 4.35 6.39
C ARG A 255 -17.90 5.71 6.62
N VAL A 256 -16.68 5.91 6.13
CA VAL A 256 -15.97 7.19 6.21
C VAL A 256 -16.81 8.33 5.62
N ARG A 257 -17.43 8.12 4.44
CA ARG A 257 -18.28 9.13 3.79
C ARG A 257 -19.57 9.46 4.51
N ARG A 258 -20.02 8.58 5.42
CA ARG A 258 -21.28 8.79 6.18
C ARG A 258 -21.08 9.48 7.52
N GLY A 259 -19.87 9.50 8.04
CA GLY A 259 -19.53 10.08 9.34
C GLY A 259 -19.81 9.11 10.47
#